data_d59d4f5ab465466434193bfd56d06305
#
_entry.id   d59d4f5ab465466434193bfd56d06305
#
_cell.length_a   1.000
_cell.length_b   1.000
_cell.length_c   1.000
_cell.angle_alpha   90.00
_cell.angle_beta   90.00
_cell.angle_gamma   90.00
#
_symmetry.space_group_name_H-M   'P 1'
#
loop_
_entity.id
_entity.type
_entity.pdbx_description
1 polymer ?
#
loop_
_entity_poly.entity_id
_entity_poly.type
_entity_poly.pdbx_seq_one_letter_code
_entity_poly.pdbx_strand_id
1 'polypeptide(L)'
;MTAPRIIIVGAGITGLSVAVTLREEAQRLDAQLDLVVLERNRLTGGHARTVAADGFVIEAGPNGFLNREPETLALIELLQLDARVIVANPAAARRFIVRGGRLCRVPDSPGSLLTTPALSWRGKVRLLAEPWASGPPGSDETVYAFAARRIGAEAADVLVDTAVSGISAGDSRSLSVRSQFPIMVEMECDHGSLFRAMFARRRTGLGPSRLLSFDEGMGVLPRAMTSRLGGSVITGVSVRAVEHGPGTSPESVGIGASTWRLRMDDGGWLEGDHLVFATPAHVTAGLVRSLDPVLARSLSDLSYAGLSVVALGYRVQDMPRPLDGYGYLVTRREKLATLGVVWESSLFAGRAPEGHVLVRAMMGGVRTPDLVERSDDECMAIARAELGQVLGVTAEPAHASVFRWPQAIAQYTVGHESRLERVRGLAGLHPGLHVCGTSYDGVSFNHAVKSGRAMARALATTLWDRSGASTEREMQAALA
;
A
#
# COMPACT_ATOMS: atom_id res chain seq x y z
N MET A 1 -6.11 7.75 -37.57
CA MET A 1 -5.10 7.05 -36.77
C MET A 1 -5.81 5.97 -35.99
N THR A 2 -5.30 4.75 -35.96
CA THR A 2 -5.85 3.66 -35.16
C THR A 2 -5.76 4.03 -33.67
N ALA A 3 -6.73 3.59 -32.86
CA ALA A 3 -6.72 3.81 -31.41
C ALA A 3 -5.47 3.15 -30.81
N PRO A 4 -4.68 3.84 -29.97
CA PRO A 4 -3.54 3.22 -29.30
C PRO A 4 -4.05 2.12 -28.37
N ARG A 5 -3.43 0.93 -28.47
CA ARG A 5 -3.74 -0.20 -27.58
C ARG A 5 -2.81 -0.20 -26.39
N ILE A 6 -3.39 -0.10 -25.19
CA ILE A 6 -2.66 -0.12 -23.92
C ILE A 6 -3.00 -1.40 -23.17
N ILE A 7 -1.97 -2.19 -22.85
CA ILE A 7 -2.10 -3.40 -22.06
C ILE A 7 -1.62 -3.12 -20.64
N ILE A 8 -2.48 -3.36 -19.64
CA ILE A 8 -2.15 -3.25 -18.23
C ILE A 8 -2.10 -4.64 -17.62
N VAL A 9 -0.97 -5.02 -17.04
CA VAL A 9 -0.80 -6.30 -16.34
C VAL A 9 -0.96 -6.09 -14.85
N GLY A 10 -1.98 -6.72 -14.28
CA GLY A 10 -2.39 -6.63 -12.88
C GLY A 10 -3.60 -5.73 -12.67
N ALA A 11 -4.74 -6.32 -12.27
CA ALA A 11 -5.96 -5.62 -11.88
C ALA A 11 -6.05 -5.42 -10.34
N GLY A 12 -4.93 -5.08 -9.70
CA GLY A 12 -4.89 -4.52 -8.36
C GLY A 12 -5.38 -3.07 -8.36
N ILE A 13 -5.41 -2.43 -7.19
CA ILE A 13 -5.85 -1.02 -7.05
C ILE A 13 -5.09 -0.10 -8.02
N THR A 14 -3.78 -0.27 -8.16
CA THR A 14 -2.97 0.54 -9.07
C THR A 14 -3.40 0.37 -10.53
N GLY A 15 -3.44 -0.87 -11.04
CA GLY A 15 -3.78 -1.12 -12.44
C GLY A 15 -5.20 -0.71 -12.81
N LEU A 16 -6.17 -0.94 -11.91
CA LEU A 16 -7.53 -0.44 -12.08
C LEU A 16 -7.58 1.09 -12.07
N SER A 17 -6.78 1.75 -11.22
CA SER A 17 -6.68 3.22 -11.21
C SER A 17 -6.06 3.77 -12.49
N VAL A 18 -5.04 3.10 -13.06
CA VAL A 18 -4.51 3.43 -14.40
C VAL A 18 -5.62 3.36 -15.43
N ALA A 19 -6.33 2.23 -15.48
CA ALA A 19 -7.34 1.94 -16.49
C ALA A 19 -8.53 2.93 -16.44
N VAL A 20 -9.07 3.17 -15.23
CA VAL A 20 -10.20 4.10 -15.06
C VAL A 20 -9.79 5.52 -15.42
N THR A 21 -8.59 5.96 -15.00
CA THR A 21 -8.13 7.32 -15.27
C THR A 21 -7.78 7.52 -16.75
N LEU A 22 -7.18 6.53 -17.43
CA LEU A 22 -6.96 6.60 -18.89
C LEU A 22 -8.27 6.74 -19.65
N ARG A 23 -9.30 5.99 -19.24
CA ARG A 23 -10.64 6.11 -19.85
C ARG A 23 -11.26 7.49 -19.61
N GLU A 24 -11.10 8.05 -18.41
CA GLU A 24 -11.54 9.40 -18.06
C GLU A 24 -10.82 10.45 -18.94
N GLU A 25 -9.50 10.36 -19.07
CA GLU A 25 -8.71 11.28 -19.89
C GLU A 25 -9.04 11.16 -21.38
N ALA A 26 -9.20 9.95 -21.90
CA ALA A 26 -9.62 9.74 -23.29
C ALA A 26 -10.99 10.35 -23.57
N GLN A 27 -11.97 10.15 -22.67
CA GLN A 27 -13.29 10.78 -22.78
C GLN A 27 -13.22 12.30 -22.74
N ARG A 28 -12.41 12.87 -21.82
CA ARG A 28 -12.22 14.32 -21.70
C ARG A 28 -11.61 14.96 -22.94
N LEU A 29 -10.74 14.21 -23.64
CA LEU A 29 -10.01 14.67 -24.83
C LEU A 29 -10.69 14.26 -26.16
N ASP A 30 -11.86 13.60 -26.10
CA ASP A 30 -12.53 12.97 -27.26
C ASP A 30 -11.58 12.09 -28.09
N ALA A 31 -10.73 11.33 -27.37
CA ALA A 31 -9.69 10.48 -27.95
C ALA A 31 -10.12 9.01 -27.94
N GLN A 32 -9.68 8.26 -28.96
CA GLN A 32 -9.89 6.83 -29.03
C GLN A 32 -8.88 6.08 -28.16
N LEU A 33 -9.29 5.02 -27.49
CA LEU A 33 -8.47 4.18 -26.61
C LEU A 33 -8.92 2.72 -26.72
N ASP A 34 -7.99 1.83 -27.07
CA ASP A 34 -8.14 0.39 -26.89
C ASP A 34 -7.40 -0.03 -25.61
N LEU A 35 -8.15 -0.52 -24.64
CA LEU A 35 -7.63 -0.78 -23.28
C LEU A 35 -7.92 -2.20 -22.85
N VAL A 36 -6.86 -2.91 -22.45
CA VAL A 36 -6.94 -4.28 -21.91
C VAL A 36 -6.24 -4.34 -20.56
N VAL A 37 -6.94 -4.85 -19.54
CA VAL A 37 -6.39 -5.11 -18.20
C VAL A 37 -6.40 -6.61 -17.95
N LEU A 38 -5.24 -7.19 -17.68
CA LEU A 38 -5.06 -8.63 -17.45
C LEU A 38 -4.87 -8.92 -15.97
N GLU A 39 -5.62 -9.87 -15.43
CA GLU A 39 -5.51 -10.33 -14.04
C GLU A 39 -5.46 -11.86 -13.97
N ARG A 40 -4.44 -12.40 -13.30
CA ARG A 40 -4.27 -13.85 -13.14
C ARG A 40 -5.34 -14.51 -12.25
N ASN A 41 -5.85 -13.77 -11.27
CA ASN A 41 -6.88 -14.26 -10.36
C ASN A 41 -8.26 -14.03 -10.97
N ARG A 42 -9.26 -14.77 -10.49
CA ARG A 42 -10.66 -14.56 -10.87
C ARG A 42 -11.27 -13.29 -10.28
N LEU A 43 -10.66 -12.74 -9.22
CA LEU A 43 -11.09 -11.53 -8.53
C LEU A 43 -10.06 -10.43 -8.74
N THR A 44 -10.54 -9.22 -8.97
CA THR A 44 -9.74 -8.00 -9.04
C THR A 44 -9.52 -7.39 -7.65
N GLY A 45 -8.65 -6.35 -7.57
CA GLY A 45 -8.39 -5.59 -6.35
C GLY A 45 -7.06 -5.92 -5.67
N GLY A 46 -6.40 -7.04 -6.02
CA GLY A 46 -5.13 -7.44 -5.43
C GLY A 46 -5.25 -7.63 -3.92
N HIS A 47 -4.47 -6.87 -3.14
CA HIS A 47 -4.52 -6.91 -1.67
C HIS A 47 -5.80 -6.27 -1.07
N ALA A 48 -6.50 -5.39 -1.78
CA ALA A 48 -7.77 -4.81 -1.33
C ALA A 48 -8.92 -5.79 -1.54
N ARG A 49 -8.90 -6.86 -0.75
CA ARG A 49 -9.85 -7.96 -0.80
C ARG A 49 -10.65 -8.04 0.48
N THR A 50 -11.97 -7.99 0.36
CA THR A 50 -12.93 -8.21 1.45
C THR A 50 -13.63 -9.54 1.24
N VAL A 51 -13.82 -10.29 2.32
CA VAL A 51 -14.54 -11.57 2.35
C VAL A 51 -15.72 -11.43 3.31
N ALA A 52 -16.90 -11.79 2.86
CA ALA A 52 -18.07 -11.92 3.73
C ALA A 52 -18.26 -13.41 4.08
N ALA A 53 -18.25 -13.73 5.35
CA ALA A 53 -18.44 -15.10 5.86
C ALA A 53 -19.09 -15.07 7.25
N ASP A 54 -20.08 -15.93 7.48
CA ASP A 54 -20.78 -16.09 8.76
C ASP A 54 -21.31 -14.76 9.35
N GLY A 55 -21.71 -13.82 8.49
CA GLY A 55 -22.16 -12.48 8.87
C GLY A 55 -21.04 -11.48 9.18
N PHE A 56 -19.77 -11.90 9.13
CA PHE A 56 -18.61 -11.02 9.26
C PHE A 56 -18.18 -10.44 7.91
N VAL A 57 -17.71 -9.18 7.93
CA VAL A 57 -17.06 -8.49 6.80
C VAL A 57 -15.58 -8.37 7.12
N ILE A 58 -14.76 -9.17 6.46
CA ILE A 58 -13.37 -9.43 6.81
C ILE A 58 -12.44 -8.84 5.74
N GLU A 59 -11.54 -7.96 6.15
CA GLU A 59 -10.50 -7.45 5.26
C GLU A 59 -9.30 -8.41 5.24
N ALA A 60 -9.00 -8.97 4.08
CA ALA A 60 -7.81 -9.81 3.90
C ALA A 60 -6.51 -9.01 3.81
N GLY A 61 -6.60 -7.71 3.57
CA GLY A 61 -5.47 -6.78 3.43
C GLY A 61 -5.73 -5.45 4.15
N PRO A 62 -5.61 -4.28 3.46
CA PRO A 62 -5.87 -2.99 4.06
C PRO A 62 -7.33 -2.87 4.53
N ASN A 63 -7.54 -2.29 5.71
CA ASN A 63 -8.89 -2.10 6.27
C ASN A 63 -9.46 -0.71 6.04
N GLY A 64 -8.67 0.21 5.49
CA GLY A 64 -9.09 1.57 5.26
C GLY A 64 -7.98 2.42 4.64
N PHE A 65 -8.30 3.68 4.43
CA PHE A 65 -7.41 4.70 3.86
C PHE A 65 -7.61 6.04 4.57
N LEU A 66 -6.60 6.92 4.50
CA LEU A 66 -6.68 8.25 5.11
C LEU A 66 -7.33 9.24 4.14
N ASN A 67 -8.15 10.15 4.67
CA ASN A 67 -8.88 11.18 3.89
C ASN A 67 -7.99 12.34 3.38
N ARG A 68 -6.66 12.18 3.37
CA ARG A 68 -5.73 13.26 2.99
C ARG A 68 -5.20 13.16 1.57
N GLU A 69 -5.52 12.09 0.86
CA GLU A 69 -5.07 11.91 -0.52
C GLU A 69 -6.18 12.32 -1.50
N PRO A 70 -6.05 13.47 -2.17
CA PRO A 70 -7.08 13.98 -3.08
C PRO A 70 -7.37 13.02 -4.23
N GLU A 71 -6.36 12.28 -4.71
CA GLU A 71 -6.53 11.34 -5.82
C GLU A 71 -7.49 10.20 -5.47
N THR A 72 -7.43 9.71 -4.23
CA THR A 72 -8.36 8.67 -3.77
C THR A 72 -9.78 9.21 -3.63
N LEU A 73 -9.94 10.41 -3.10
CA LEU A 73 -11.26 11.03 -2.96
C LEU A 73 -11.87 11.35 -4.32
N ALA A 74 -11.11 11.90 -5.27
CA ALA A 74 -11.57 12.15 -6.63
C ALA A 74 -11.97 10.85 -7.36
N LEU A 75 -11.27 9.75 -7.12
CA LEU A 75 -11.65 8.45 -7.70
C LEU A 75 -12.97 7.93 -7.10
N ILE A 76 -13.20 8.12 -5.80
CA ILE A 76 -14.44 7.75 -5.12
C ILE A 76 -15.62 8.56 -5.70
N GLU A 77 -15.46 9.86 -5.85
CA GLU A 77 -16.44 10.76 -6.45
C GLU A 77 -16.75 10.36 -7.90
N LEU A 78 -15.72 10.14 -8.74
CA LEU A 78 -15.85 9.68 -10.12
C LEU A 78 -16.68 8.38 -10.23
N LEU A 79 -16.54 7.48 -9.25
CA LEU A 79 -17.27 6.21 -9.20
C LEU A 79 -18.61 6.31 -8.46
N GLN A 80 -18.99 7.51 -7.98
CA GLN A 80 -20.22 7.76 -7.23
C GLN A 80 -20.34 6.90 -5.96
N LEU A 81 -19.23 6.73 -5.24
CA LEU A 81 -19.16 5.89 -4.05
C LEU A 81 -19.22 6.67 -2.73
N ASP A 82 -19.43 7.99 -2.77
CA ASP A 82 -19.41 8.87 -1.59
C ASP A 82 -20.36 8.39 -0.49
N ALA A 83 -21.57 7.97 -0.86
CA ALA A 83 -22.58 7.45 0.06
C ALA A 83 -22.21 6.12 0.72
N ARG A 84 -21.22 5.41 0.17
CA ARG A 84 -20.72 4.13 0.67
C ARG A 84 -19.49 4.28 1.58
N VAL A 85 -18.92 5.50 1.67
CA VAL A 85 -17.78 5.77 2.53
C VAL A 85 -18.22 5.87 3.98
N ILE A 86 -17.58 5.12 4.85
CA ILE A 86 -17.76 5.18 6.30
C ILE A 86 -16.50 5.70 6.99
N VAL A 87 -16.70 6.44 8.07
CA VAL A 87 -15.61 6.99 8.89
C VAL A 87 -15.37 6.07 10.07
N ALA A 88 -14.09 5.81 10.40
CA ALA A 88 -13.76 5.08 11.60
C ALA A 88 -14.33 5.76 12.85
N ASN A 89 -14.84 4.97 13.77
CA ASN A 89 -15.42 5.44 15.03
C ASN A 89 -14.39 6.28 15.82
N PRO A 90 -14.67 7.56 16.11
CA PRO A 90 -13.76 8.40 16.87
C PRO A 90 -13.44 7.85 18.28
N ALA A 91 -14.38 7.12 18.90
CA ALA A 91 -14.15 6.47 20.19
C ALA A 91 -13.08 5.39 20.13
N ALA A 92 -12.85 4.79 18.96
CA ALA A 92 -11.81 3.80 18.70
C ALA A 92 -10.44 4.43 18.33
N ALA A 93 -10.26 5.72 18.50
CA ALA A 93 -8.98 6.39 18.20
C ALA A 93 -7.83 5.98 19.14
N ARG A 94 -8.13 5.38 20.28
CA ARG A 94 -7.14 4.91 21.25
C ARG A 94 -6.30 3.78 20.63
N ARG A 95 -4.98 3.90 20.76
CA ARG A 95 -4.03 2.88 20.30
C ARG A 95 -3.27 2.32 21.48
N PHE A 96 -2.96 1.04 21.43
CA PHE A 96 -2.23 0.36 22.49
C PHE A 96 -0.96 -0.28 21.93
N ILE A 97 0.00 -0.50 22.82
CA ILE A 97 1.17 -1.36 22.59
C ILE A 97 1.25 -2.37 23.72
N VAL A 98 1.72 -3.56 23.40
CA VAL A 98 2.06 -4.56 24.42
C VAL A 98 3.48 -4.30 24.91
N ARG A 99 3.63 -4.09 26.22
CA ARG A 99 4.92 -3.91 26.87
C ARG A 99 4.91 -4.54 28.26
N GLY A 100 5.83 -5.48 28.52
CA GLY A 100 5.87 -6.24 29.76
C GLY A 100 4.62 -7.08 29.98
N GLY A 101 4.09 -7.68 28.92
CA GLY A 101 2.88 -8.51 28.95
C GLY A 101 1.57 -7.72 29.19
N ARG A 102 1.62 -6.36 29.15
CA ARG A 102 0.45 -5.52 29.45
C ARG A 102 0.16 -4.56 28.31
N LEU A 103 -1.13 -4.23 28.13
CA LEU A 103 -1.55 -3.18 27.22
C LEU A 103 -1.23 -1.80 27.80
N CYS A 104 -0.36 -1.06 27.13
CA CYS A 104 -0.03 0.32 27.44
C CYS A 104 -0.64 1.23 26.38
N ARG A 105 -1.40 2.24 26.78
CA ARG A 105 -1.93 3.24 25.85
C ARG A 105 -0.78 4.06 25.23
N VAL A 106 -0.80 4.21 23.91
CA VAL A 106 0.13 5.09 23.20
C VAL A 106 -0.26 6.54 23.52
N PRO A 107 0.69 7.40 23.95
CA PRO A 107 0.40 8.79 24.29
C PRO A 107 -0.04 9.57 23.03
N ASP A 108 -1.14 10.30 23.16
CA ASP A 108 -1.76 11.12 22.12
C ASP A 108 -1.78 12.62 22.47
N SER A 109 -1.32 12.96 23.67
CA SER A 109 -1.29 14.32 24.19
C SER A 109 -0.09 14.51 25.16
N PRO A 110 0.34 15.75 25.42
CA PRO A 110 1.40 16.00 26.40
C PRO A 110 1.10 15.42 27.78
N GLY A 111 -0.16 15.51 28.24
CA GLY A 111 -0.57 14.94 29.54
C GLY A 111 -0.48 13.42 29.56
N SER A 112 -0.92 12.74 28.51
CA SER A 112 -0.82 11.28 28.40
C SER A 112 0.63 10.81 28.24
N LEU A 113 1.53 11.63 27.66
CA LEU A 113 2.95 11.35 27.59
C LEU A 113 3.58 11.30 28.99
N LEU A 114 3.20 12.21 29.88
CA LEU A 114 3.74 12.25 31.25
C LEU A 114 3.33 11.04 32.07
N THR A 115 2.10 10.55 31.86
CA THR A 115 1.50 9.45 32.65
C THR A 115 1.70 8.06 32.06
N THR A 116 2.06 7.94 30.76
CA THR A 116 2.18 6.64 30.11
C THR A 116 3.27 5.76 30.75
N PRO A 117 2.98 4.48 31.03
CA PRO A 117 3.99 3.49 31.43
C PRO A 117 4.86 3.00 30.26
N ALA A 118 4.53 3.40 29.04
CA ALA A 118 5.22 2.95 27.83
C ALA A 118 6.68 3.43 27.77
N LEU A 119 7.02 4.55 28.41
CA LEU A 119 8.38 5.11 28.45
C LEU A 119 8.85 5.36 29.89
N SER A 120 10.13 5.13 30.13
CA SER A 120 10.77 5.55 31.38
C SER A 120 10.77 7.08 31.51
N TRP A 121 10.98 7.59 32.71
CA TRP A 121 11.09 9.03 32.92
C TRP A 121 12.25 9.65 32.11
N ARG A 122 13.38 8.94 31.98
CA ARG A 122 14.53 9.35 31.16
C ARG A 122 14.15 9.40 29.67
N GLY A 123 13.40 8.40 29.19
CA GLY A 123 12.89 8.38 27.82
C GLY A 123 11.95 9.54 27.54
N LYS A 124 11.07 9.89 28.48
CA LYS A 124 10.17 11.05 28.37
C LYS A 124 10.93 12.37 28.27
N VAL A 125 11.93 12.58 29.17
CA VAL A 125 12.78 13.79 29.14
C VAL A 125 13.55 13.87 27.82
N ARG A 126 14.15 12.75 27.36
CA ARG A 126 14.88 12.73 26.08
C ARG A 126 13.96 13.00 24.88
N LEU A 127 12.72 12.51 24.89
CA LEU A 127 11.74 12.81 23.87
C LEU A 127 11.38 14.30 23.85
N LEU A 128 11.16 14.92 25.00
CA LEU A 128 10.88 16.35 25.11
C LEU A 128 12.06 17.22 24.68
N ALA A 129 13.27 16.72 24.73
CA ALA A 129 14.47 17.38 24.23
C ALA A 129 14.64 17.33 22.68
N GLU A 130 13.64 16.83 21.94
CA GLU A 130 13.66 16.74 20.47
C GLU A 130 14.03 18.07 19.78
N PRO A 131 13.54 19.27 20.19
CA PRO A 131 13.89 20.52 19.51
C PRO A 131 15.38 20.89 19.53
N TRP A 132 16.17 20.26 20.39
CA TRP A 132 17.61 20.46 20.52
C TRP A 132 18.43 19.28 19.95
N ALA A 133 17.78 18.34 19.27
CA ALA A 133 18.48 17.23 18.65
C ALA A 133 19.34 17.69 17.47
N SER A 134 20.42 16.95 17.18
CA SER A 134 21.32 17.24 16.05
C SER A 134 20.58 17.23 14.72
N GLY A 135 21.03 18.07 13.79
CA GLY A 135 20.46 18.18 12.44
C GLY A 135 20.61 16.90 11.60
N PRO A 136 20.06 16.92 10.35
CA PRO A 136 20.08 15.77 9.47
C PRO A 136 21.52 15.38 9.10
N PRO A 137 21.81 14.06 8.95
CA PRO A 137 23.05 13.60 8.35
C PRO A 137 23.05 13.92 6.84
N GLY A 138 24.26 14.02 6.25
CA GLY A 138 24.39 14.27 4.82
C GLY A 138 23.98 13.11 3.90
N SER A 139 23.63 11.95 4.47
CA SER A 139 23.25 10.73 3.74
C SER A 139 21.90 10.21 4.22
N ASP A 140 21.30 9.28 3.44
CA ASP A 140 20.09 8.56 3.83
C ASP A 140 20.35 7.74 5.11
N GLU A 141 19.41 7.78 6.03
CA GLU A 141 19.49 7.06 7.31
C GLU A 141 18.28 6.14 7.52
N THR A 142 18.43 5.17 8.42
CA THR A 142 17.32 4.29 8.76
C THR A 142 16.28 5.02 9.61
N VAL A 143 15.02 4.56 9.55
CA VAL A 143 13.93 5.09 10.40
C VAL A 143 14.32 5.04 11.89
N TYR A 144 15.00 3.95 12.31
CA TYR A 144 15.47 3.83 13.69
C TYR A 144 16.54 4.87 14.03
N ALA A 145 17.55 5.06 13.19
CA ALA A 145 18.63 6.02 13.42
C ALA A 145 18.06 7.45 13.50
N PHE A 146 17.19 7.81 12.56
CA PHE A 146 16.43 9.07 12.58
C PHE A 146 15.70 9.26 13.91
N ALA A 147 14.87 8.29 14.30
CA ALA A 147 14.08 8.37 15.53
C ALA A 147 14.97 8.43 16.79
N ALA A 148 16.02 7.59 16.87
CA ALA A 148 16.95 7.59 18.01
C ALA A 148 17.68 8.92 18.15
N ARG A 149 18.09 9.51 17.03
CA ARG A 149 18.73 10.84 16.98
C ARG A 149 17.77 11.94 17.42
N ARG A 150 16.51 11.91 16.95
CA ARG A 150 15.51 12.95 17.25
C ARG A 150 14.88 12.81 18.63
N ILE A 151 14.36 11.65 18.98
CA ILE A 151 13.54 11.44 20.17
C ILE A 151 14.13 10.46 21.20
N GLY A 152 15.33 9.93 20.92
CA GLY A 152 16.06 9.02 21.81
C GLY A 152 15.76 7.55 21.56
N ALA A 153 16.72 6.69 21.91
CA ALA A 153 16.70 5.26 21.61
C ALA A 153 15.49 4.52 22.21
N GLU A 154 15.08 4.85 23.44
CA GLU A 154 13.93 4.18 24.07
C GLU A 154 12.63 4.49 23.32
N ALA A 155 12.39 5.75 22.97
CA ALA A 155 11.20 6.13 22.20
C ALA A 155 11.25 5.58 20.77
N ALA A 156 12.44 5.51 20.15
CA ALA A 156 12.65 4.86 18.86
C ALA A 156 12.30 3.37 18.91
N ASP A 157 12.74 2.63 19.92
CA ASP A 157 12.44 1.20 20.10
C ASP A 157 10.95 0.95 20.39
N VAL A 158 10.37 1.72 21.32
CA VAL A 158 9.04 1.40 21.86
C VAL A 158 7.92 1.94 20.98
N LEU A 159 8.08 3.15 20.45
CA LEU A 159 7.02 3.79 19.68
C LEU A 159 7.23 3.65 18.17
N VAL A 160 8.41 4.04 17.67
CA VAL A 160 8.65 4.12 16.22
C VAL A 160 8.86 2.74 15.61
N ASP A 161 9.71 1.90 16.18
CA ASP A 161 9.97 0.54 15.69
C ASP A 161 8.67 -0.31 15.70
N THR A 162 7.87 -0.15 16.76
CA THR A 162 6.56 -0.81 16.88
C THR A 162 5.57 -0.31 15.83
N ALA A 163 5.50 1.01 15.60
CA ALA A 163 4.64 1.59 14.57
C ALA A 163 5.06 1.15 13.15
N VAL A 164 6.36 1.15 12.85
CA VAL A 164 6.92 0.67 11.57
C VAL A 164 6.56 -0.79 11.33
N SER A 165 6.71 -1.64 12.34
CA SER A 165 6.31 -3.05 12.27
C SER A 165 4.81 -3.21 11.96
N GLY A 166 3.95 -2.41 12.58
CA GLY A 166 2.51 -2.44 12.32
C GLY A 166 2.08 -1.87 10.97
N ILE A 167 2.83 -0.90 10.42
CA ILE A 167 2.49 -0.22 9.15
C ILE A 167 3.00 -1.01 7.94
N SER A 168 4.25 -1.47 8.01
CA SER A 168 4.94 -2.06 6.85
C SER A 168 5.40 -3.50 7.07
N ALA A 169 5.10 -4.10 8.21
CA ALA A 169 5.65 -5.39 8.64
C ALA A 169 7.19 -5.45 8.55
N GLY A 170 7.83 -4.27 8.58
CA GLY A 170 9.25 -4.05 8.32
C GLY A 170 10.10 -3.94 9.60
N ASP A 171 11.39 -3.73 9.38
CA ASP A 171 12.35 -3.40 10.44
C ASP A 171 12.82 -1.96 10.31
N SER A 172 12.53 -1.14 11.32
CA SER A 172 12.96 0.27 11.37
C SER A 172 14.47 0.46 11.24
N ARG A 173 15.27 -0.59 11.49
CA ARG A 173 16.73 -0.58 11.39
C ARG A 173 17.24 -0.82 9.97
N SER A 174 16.38 -1.15 9.03
CA SER A 174 16.73 -1.35 7.63
C SER A 174 16.00 -0.40 6.68
N LEU A 175 14.80 0.05 7.05
CA LEU A 175 14.00 0.95 6.22
C LEU A 175 14.56 2.37 6.21
N SER A 176 14.63 2.98 5.02
CA SER A 176 15.00 4.38 4.81
C SER A 176 13.90 5.30 5.35
N VAL A 177 14.26 6.29 6.15
CA VAL A 177 13.31 7.30 6.59
C VAL A 177 12.86 8.16 5.42
N ARG A 178 13.75 8.48 4.49
CA ARG A 178 13.48 9.32 3.31
C ARG A 178 12.46 8.66 2.38
N SER A 179 12.66 7.37 2.09
CA SER A 179 11.76 6.65 1.18
C SER A 179 10.44 6.22 1.84
N GLN A 180 10.46 5.88 3.15
CA GLN A 180 9.28 5.35 3.85
C GLN A 180 8.41 6.47 4.47
N PHE A 181 9.04 7.53 4.98
CA PHE A 181 8.39 8.64 5.66
C PHE A 181 8.96 10.00 5.23
N PRO A 182 8.90 10.37 3.93
CA PRO A 182 9.53 11.59 3.41
C PRO A 182 9.09 12.83 4.17
N ILE A 183 7.83 12.88 4.60
CA ILE A 183 7.29 13.98 5.37
C ILE A 183 8.06 14.26 6.68
N MET A 184 8.65 13.25 7.32
CA MET A 184 9.45 13.43 8.54
C MET A 184 10.77 14.14 8.25
N VAL A 185 11.38 13.80 7.10
CA VAL A 185 12.61 14.45 6.62
C VAL A 185 12.33 15.90 6.22
N GLU A 186 11.25 16.15 5.47
CA GLU A 186 10.79 17.51 5.12
C GLU A 186 10.57 18.36 6.39
N MET A 187 9.84 17.82 7.38
CA MET A 187 9.59 18.51 8.65
C MET A 187 10.89 18.86 9.39
N GLU A 188 11.89 17.98 9.37
CA GLU A 188 13.20 18.27 9.94
C GLU A 188 13.95 19.35 9.16
N CYS A 189 13.98 19.23 7.83
CA CYS A 189 14.67 20.20 6.97
C CYS A 189 14.07 21.61 7.08
N ASP A 190 12.74 21.72 7.04
CA ASP A 190 12.03 23.01 7.00
C ASP A 190 12.00 23.72 8.36
N HIS A 191 11.93 22.95 9.45
CA HIS A 191 11.69 23.51 10.80
C HIS A 191 12.80 23.19 11.81
N GLY A 192 13.79 22.36 11.46
CA GLY A 192 14.84 21.88 12.36
C GLY A 192 14.34 21.02 13.52
N SER A 193 13.01 20.79 13.63
CA SER A 193 12.38 20.04 14.72
C SER A 193 11.01 19.51 14.29
N LEU A 194 10.73 18.26 14.62
CA LEU A 194 9.43 17.65 14.39
C LEU A 194 8.33 18.34 15.23
N PHE A 195 8.64 18.71 16.45
CA PHE A 195 7.66 19.41 17.31
C PHE A 195 7.33 20.80 16.76
N ARG A 196 8.34 21.58 16.34
CA ARG A 196 8.11 22.89 15.72
C ARG A 196 7.26 22.76 14.45
N ALA A 197 7.58 21.79 13.60
CA ALA A 197 6.80 21.48 12.40
C ALA A 197 5.34 21.11 12.73
N MET A 198 5.12 20.25 13.73
CA MET A 198 3.76 19.88 14.18
C MET A 198 2.97 21.11 14.68
N PHE A 199 3.61 22.01 15.43
CA PHE A 199 2.96 23.25 15.86
C PHE A 199 2.64 24.17 14.69
N ALA A 200 3.53 24.32 13.72
CA ALA A 200 3.30 25.11 12.52
C ALA A 200 2.10 24.56 11.72
N ARG A 201 2.07 23.23 11.50
CA ARG A 201 0.96 22.55 10.79
C ARG A 201 -0.39 22.67 11.49
N ARG A 202 -0.44 22.69 12.82
CA ARG A 202 -1.71 22.94 13.54
C ARG A 202 -2.32 24.32 13.23
N ARG A 203 -1.48 25.29 12.89
CA ARG A 203 -1.92 26.65 12.51
C ARG A 203 -2.49 26.74 11.10
N THR A 204 -2.20 25.77 10.22
CA THR A 204 -2.71 25.78 8.83
C THR A 204 -4.16 25.30 8.70
N GLY A 205 -4.83 24.97 9.81
CA GLY A 205 -6.27 24.61 9.81
C GLY A 205 -6.60 23.26 9.18
N LEU A 206 -5.61 22.49 8.75
CA LEU A 206 -5.83 21.11 8.29
C LEU A 206 -6.27 20.27 9.49
N GLY A 207 -7.54 19.88 9.50
CA GLY A 207 -8.12 19.04 10.52
C GLY A 207 -7.38 17.69 10.70
N PRO A 208 -7.67 16.92 11.75
CA PRO A 208 -7.05 15.63 11.97
C PRO A 208 -7.37 14.68 10.80
N SER A 209 -6.38 13.89 10.42
CA SER A 209 -6.57 12.81 9.44
C SER A 209 -7.57 11.80 9.96
N ARG A 210 -8.58 11.47 9.15
CA ARG A 210 -9.59 10.46 9.47
C ARG A 210 -9.31 9.19 8.68
N LEU A 211 -9.47 8.04 9.34
CA LEU A 211 -9.48 6.76 8.66
C LEU A 211 -10.86 6.52 8.07
N LEU A 212 -10.90 6.20 6.79
CA LEU A 212 -12.10 5.90 6.01
C LEU A 212 -12.05 4.45 5.55
N SER A 213 -13.23 3.88 5.32
CA SER A 213 -13.43 2.58 4.66
C SER A 213 -14.74 2.63 3.87
N PHE A 214 -15.18 1.50 3.34
CA PHE A 214 -16.51 1.39 2.74
C PHE A 214 -17.41 0.50 3.62
N ASP A 215 -18.70 0.68 3.50
CA ASP A 215 -19.74 -0.06 4.24
C ASP A 215 -19.58 -1.58 4.14
N GLU A 216 -19.37 -2.11 2.94
CA GLU A 216 -19.10 -3.53 2.67
C GLU A 216 -17.61 -3.85 2.51
N GLY A 217 -16.72 -3.01 3.05
CA GLY A 217 -15.28 -3.22 3.03
C GLY A 217 -14.54 -2.66 1.82
N MET A 218 -13.23 -2.75 1.90
CA MET A 218 -12.30 -2.17 0.91
C MET A 218 -12.48 -2.74 -0.50
N GLY A 219 -13.06 -3.93 -0.63
CA GLY A 219 -13.40 -4.55 -1.92
C GLY A 219 -14.45 -3.80 -2.73
N VAL A 220 -15.17 -2.83 -2.14
CA VAL A 220 -16.15 -1.99 -2.87
C VAL A 220 -15.48 -1.24 -4.01
N LEU A 221 -14.35 -0.58 -3.75
CA LEU A 221 -13.67 0.24 -4.76
C LEU A 221 -13.20 -0.57 -5.98
N PRO A 222 -12.44 -1.67 -5.85
CA PRO A 222 -12.03 -2.45 -7.02
C PRO A 222 -13.21 -3.07 -7.78
N ARG A 223 -14.28 -3.47 -7.11
CA ARG A 223 -15.50 -3.94 -7.79
C ARG A 223 -16.14 -2.84 -8.65
N ALA A 224 -16.27 -1.63 -8.13
CA ALA A 224 -16.81 -0.50 -8.85
C ALA A 224 -15.94 -0.11 -10.06
N MET A 225 -14.62 -0.08 -9.90
CA MET A 225 -13.68 0.17 -11.00
C MET A 225 -13.80 -0.91 -12.09
N THR A 226 -13.85 -2.17 -11.70
CA THR A 226 -14.01 -3.30 -12.65
C THR A 226 -15.33 -3.21 -13.40
N SER A 227 -16.42 -2.91 -12.70
CA SER A 227 -17.74 -2.72 -13.32
C SER A 227 -17.74 -1.58 -14.35
N ARG A 228 -17.11 -0.44 -14.01
CA ARG A 228 -16.99 0.70 -14.92
C ARG A 228 -16.14 0.37 -16.16
N LEU A 229 -15.12 -0.47 -16.03
CA LEU A 229 -14.26 -0.89 -17.13
C LEU A 229 -14.89 -1.99 -18.00
N GLY A 230 -15.82 -2.76 -17.46
CA GLY A 230 -16.53 -3.80 -18.19
C GLY A 230 -15.60 -4.80 -18.88
N GLY A 231 -15.86 -5.10 -20.14
CA GLY A 231 -15.11 -6.09 -20.93
C GLY A 231 -13.62 -5.79 -21.16
N SER A 232 -13.14 -4.60 -20.78
CA SER A 232 -11.69 -4.31 -20.83
C SER A 232 -10.89 -5.06 -19.75
N VAL A 233 -11.53 -5.61 -18.72
CA VAL A 233 -10.85 -6.36 -17.64
C VAL A 233 -11.04 -7.87 -17.88
N ILE A 234 -9.93 -8.56 -18.13
CA ILE A 234 -9.89 -10.02 -18.36
C ILE A 234 -9.25 -10.67 -17.12
N THR A 235 -10.03 -11.45 -16.40
CA THR A 235 -9.60 -12.15 -15.18
C THR A 235 -9.35 -13.64 -15.44
N GLY A 236 -8.55 -14.29 -14.59
CA GLY A 236 -8.20 -15.70 -14.72
C GLY A 236 -7.20 -15.98 -15.83
N VAL A 237 -6.46 -14.96 -16.29
CA VAL A 237 -5.50 -15.05 -17.38
C VAL A 237 -4.10 -14.63 -16.91
N SER A 238 -3.12 -15.49 -17.08
CA SER A 238 -1.74 -15.23 -16.66
C SER A 238 -0.84 -14.93 -17.86
N VAL A 239 -0.13 -13.79 -17.79
CA VAL A 239 0.99 -13.52 -18.70
C VAL A 239 2.18 -14.39 -18.34
N ARG A 240 2.81 -15.04 -19.32
CA ARG A 240 3.95 -15.94 -19.14
C ARG A 240 5.27 -15.36 -19.63
N ALA A 241 5.22 -14.56 -20.68
CA ALA A 241 6.39 -13.92 -21.25
C ALA A 241 6.00 -12.63 -21.95
N VAL A 242 6.97 -11.76 -22.10
CA VAL A 242 6.84 -10.47 -22.79
C VAL A 242 7.95 -10.35 -23.80
N GLU A 243 7.61 -9.93 -25.01
CA GLU A 243 8.52 -9.67 -26.11
C GLU A 243 8.27 -8.25 -26.64
N HIS A 244 9.30 -7.66 -27.21
CA HIS A 244 9.22 -6.37 -27.89
C HIS A 244 9.87 -6.50 -29.27
N GLY A 245 9.15 -6.14 -30.30
CA GLY A 245 9.63 -6.31 -31.67
C GLY A 245 8.68 -5.78 -32.72
N PRO A 246 8.99 -5.97 -34.01
CA PRO A 246 8.08 -5.54 -35.07
C PRO A 246 6.72 -6.25 -34.93
N GLY A 247 5.63 -5.49 -35.09
CA GLY A 247 4.28 -6.01 -35.04
C GLY A 247 4.03 -7.06 -36.13
N THR A 248 3.28 -8.11 -35.78
CA THR A 248 2.94 -9.21 -36.73
C THR A 248 1.54 -9.07 -37.29
N SER A 249 0.73 -8.16 -36.75
CA SER A 249 -0.64 -7.92 -37.22
C SER A 249 -0.68 -7.13 -38.53
N PRO A 250 -1.58 -7.48 -39.49
CA PRO A 250 -1.80 -6.70 -40.71
C PRO A 250 -2.21 -5.25 -40.45
N GLU A 251 -2.77 -4.97 -39.25
CA GLU A 251 -3.20 -3.64 -38.83
C GLU A 251 -2.05 -2.77 -38.30
N SER A 252 -0.89 -3.36 -37.99
CA SER A 252 0.34 -2.69 -37.55
C SER A 252 1.19 -2.17 -38.73
N VAL A 253 0.62 -1.95 -39.91
CA VAL A 253 1.28 -1.46 -41.12
C VAL A 253 1.60 0.02 -41.05
N GLY A 254 2.52 0.40 -40.14
CA GLY A 254 3.34 1.59 -40.22
C GLY A 254 4.80 1.14 -40.23
N ILE A 255 5.58 1.55 -41.22
CA ILE A 255 6.98 1.15 -41.37
C ILE A 255 7.72 1.44 -40.06
N GLY A 256 8.10 0.37 -39.31
CA GLY A 256 8.96 0.45 -38.12
C GLY A 256 8.26 0.56 -36.77
N ALA A 257 6.95 0.43 -36.62
CA ALA A 257 6.29 0.42 -35.33
C ALA A 257 6.64 -0.84 -34.53
N SER A 258 7.38 -0.67 -33.45
CA SER A 258 7.68 -1.75 -32.50
C SER A 258 6.48 -1.96 -31.57
N THR A 259 6.11 -3.21 -31.35
CA THR A 259 4.89 -3.59 -30.65
C THR A 259 5.23 -4.52 -29.47
N TRP A 260 4.52 -4.37 -28.37
CA TRP A 260 4.59 -5.26 -27.22
C TRP A 260 3.77 -6.51 -27.50
N ARG A 261 4.34 -7.68 -27.25
CA ARG A 261 3.70 -8.99 -27.41
C ARG A 261 3.73 -9.72 -26.09
N LEU A 262 2.58 -10.12 -25.60
CA LEU A 262 2.42 -10.87 -24.36
C LEU A 262 1.94 -12.28 -24.66
N ARG A 263 2.67 -13.27 -24.19
CA ARG A 263 2.27 -14.68 -24.27
C ARG A 263 1.42 -15.02 -23.05
N MET A 264 0.23 -15.53 -23.30
CA MET A 264 -0.73 -15.93 -22.28
C MET A 264 -0.52 -17.39 -21.87
N ASP A 265 -1.12 -17.81 -20.76
CA ASP A 265 -1.04 -19.20 -20.26
C ASP A 265 -1.81 -20.22 -21.11
N ASP A 266 -2.78 -19.78 -21.88
CA ASP A 266 -3.49 -20.59 -22.90
C ASP A 266 -2.69 -20.76 -24.22
N GLY A 267 -1.52 -20.14 -24.31
CA GLY A 267 -0.66 -20.13 -25.50
C GLY A 267 -0.96 -19.03 -26.50
N GLY A 268 -2.04 -18.26 -26.31
CA GLY A 268 -2.41 -17.10 -27.13
C GLY A 268 -1.41 -15.94 -26.97
N TRP A 269 -1.47 -15.02 -27.94
CA TRP A 269 -0.68 -13.79 -27.93
C TRP A 269 -1.59 -12.57 -27.94
N LEU A 270 -1.21 -11.54 -27.18
CA LEU A 270 -1.83 -10.23 -27.20
C LEU A 270 -0.81 -9.17 -27.58
N GLU A 271 -1.13 -8.33 -28.53
CA GLU A 271 -0.26 -7.24 -29.00
C GLU A 271 -0.80 -5.88 -28.56
N GLY A 272 0.11 -4.92 -28.32
CA GLY A 272 -0.24 -3.55 -27.95
C GLY A 272 0.90 -2.57 -28.09
N ASP A 273 0.57 -1.28 -28.15
CA ASP A 273 1.55 -0.18 -28.34
C ASP A 273 2.26 0.18 -27.03
N HIS A 274 1.53 0.11 -25.91
CA HIS A 274 2.07 0.38 -24.57
C HIS A 274 1.76 -0.74 -23.62
N LEU A 275 2.73 -1.03 -22.74
CA LEU A 275 2.66 -2.05 -21.70
C LEU A 275 2.88 -1.43 -20.33
N VAL A 276 1.89 -1.53 -19.44
CA VAL A 276 1.97 -1.05 -18.07
C VAL A 276 1.98 -2.22 -17.11
N PHE A 277 3.08 -2.41 -16.39
CA PHE A 277 3.14 -3.32 -15.27
C PHE A 277 2.66 -2.63 -13.99
N ALA A 278 1.47 -2.98 -13.53
CA ALA A 278 0.90 -2.61 -12.24
C ALA A 278 0.98 -3.79 -11.24
N THR A 279 1.89 -4.70 -11.48
CA THR A 279 2.19 -5.88 -10.67
C THR A 279 3.30 -5.58 -9.67
N PRO A 280 3.42 -6.34 -8.54
CA PRO A 280 4.58 -6.28 -7.67
C PRO A 280 5.89 -6.47 -8.45
N ALA A 281 6.97 -5.79 -8.04
CA ALA A 281 8.23 -5.80 -8.78
C ALA A 281 8.80 -7.20 -9.02
N HIS A 282 8.67 -8.12 -8.07
CA HIS A 282 9.12 -9.51 -8.23
C HIS A 282 8.33 -10.27 -9.31
N VAL A 283 7.03 -9.95 -9.51
CA VAL A 283 6.22 -10.52 -10.60
C VAL A 283 6.68 -9.95 -11.93
N THR A 284 6.83 -8.63 -12.01
CA THR A 284 7.36 -7.94 -13.20
C THR A 284 8.74 -8.50 -13.58
N ALA A 285 9.63 -8.68 -12.60
CA ALA A 285 10.96 -9.27 -12.81
C ALA A 285 10.91 -10.65 -13.50
N GLY A 286 9.97 -11.49 -13.10
CA GLY A 286 9.75 -12.79 -13.75
C GLY A 286 9.35 -12.66 -15.22
N LEU A 287 8.47 -11.69 -15.51
CA LEU A 287 7.92 -11.49 -16.85
C LEU A 287 8.92 -10.88 -17.85
N VAL A 288 9.77 -9.96 -17.37
CA VAL A 288 10.76 -9.29 -18.23
C VAL A 288 12.11 -9.99 -18.29
N ARG A 289 12.27 -11.15 -17.66
CA ARG A 289 13.57 -11.85 -17.53
C ARG A 289 14.19 -12.22 -18.89
N SER A 290 13.38 -12.65 -19.84
CA SER A 290 13.83 -12.99 -21.19
C SER A 290 14.05 -11.76 -22.06
N LEU A 291 13.34 -10.66 -21.79
CA LEU A 291 13.47 -9.40 -22.50
C LEU A 291 14.73 -8.65 -22.06
N ASP A 292 14.87 -8.43 -20.75
CA ASP A 292 15.99 -7.70 -20.15
C ASP A 292 16.39 -8.31 -18.80
N PRO A 293 17.43 -9.18 -18.78
CA PRO A 293 17.90 -9.79 -17.54
C PRO A 293 18.47 -8.79 -16.51
N VAL A 294 18.91 -7.59 -16.95
CA VAL A 294 19.45 -6.55 -16.06
C VAL A 294 18.30 -5.85 -15.34
N LEU A 295 17.25 -5.47 -16.08
CA LEU A 295 16.01 -4.93 -15.51
C LEU A 295 15.39 -5.94 -14.55
N ALA A 296 15.29 -7.21 -14.93
CA ALA A 296 14.73 -8.27 -14.09
C ALA A 296 15.48 -8.41 -12.76
N ARG A 297 16.82 -8.37 -12.78
CA ARG A 297 17.64 -8.38 -11.54
C ARG A 297 17.37 -7.15 -10.68
N SER A 298 17.38 -5.96 -11.28
CA SER A 298 17.13 -4.71 -10.55
C SER A 298 15.74 -4.65 -9.91
N LEU A 299 14.72 -5.24 -10.54
CA LEU A 299 13.39 -5.41 -9.97
C LEU A 299 13.38 -6.45 -8.83
N SER A 300 14.16 -7.53 -8.95
CA SER A 300 14.28 -8.57 -7.92
C SER A 300 15.02 -8.08 -6.66
N ASP A 301 15.82 -7.02 -6.76
CA ASP A 301 16.51 -6.38 -5.63
C ASP A 301 15.55 -5.61 -4.70
N LEU A 302 14.29 -5.41 -5.11
CA LEU A 302 13.25 -4.83 -4.27
C LEU A 302 12.66 -5.90 -3.35
N SER A 303 13.02 -5.85 -2.08
CA SER A 303 12.60 -6.84 -1.08
C SER A 303 11.16 -6.62 -0.60
N TYR A 304 10.54 -7.69 -0.10
CA TYR A 304 9.17 -7.68 0.43
C TYR A 304 9.10 -8.36 1.79
N ALA A 305 8.18 -7.88 2.61
CA ALA A 305 7.74 -8.60 3.80
C ALA A 305 6.52 -9.45 3.47
N GLY A 306 6.53 -10.71 3.88
CA GLY A 306 5.36 -11.58 3.86
C GLY A 306 4.46 -11.33 5.06
N LEU A 307 3.16 -11.55 4.92
CA LEU A 307 2.18 -11.31 5.98
C LEU A 307 1.07 -12.36 5.95
N SER A 308 0.73 -12.92 7.11
CA SER A 308 -0.49 -13.67 7.34
C SER A 308 -1.46 -12.83 8.19
N VAL A 309 -2.71 -12.77 7.77
CA VAL A 309 -3.81 -12.09 8.49
C VAL A 309 -4.73 -13.16 9.03
N VAL A 310 -4.85 -13.26 10.35
CA VAL A 310 -5.76 -14.18 11.03
C VAL A 310 -6.93 -13.40 11.57
N ALA A 311 -8.12 -13.62 11.01
CA ALA A 311 -9.36 -13.01 11.44
C ALA A 311 -10.09 -13.95 12.41
N LEU A 312 -10.47 -13.44 13.58
CA LEU A 312 -11.16 -14.18 14.62
C LEU A 312 -12.40 -13.41 15.06
N GLY A 313 -13.55 -14.05 14.96
CA GLY A 313 -14.84 -13.54 15.43
C GLY A 313 -15.19 -14.15 16.77
N TYR A 314 -15.57 -13.34 17.75
CA TYR A 314 -15.98 -13.79 19.08
C TYR A 314 -17.34 -13.22 19.45
N ARG A 315 -18.07 -13.87 20.37
CA ARG A 315 -19.23 -13.24 21.00
C ARG A 315 -18.78 -12.15 21.97
N VAL A 316 -19.52 -11.05 22.05
CA VAL A 316 -19.21 -9.94 22.97
C VAL A 316 -19.06 -10.40 24.40
N GLN A 317 -19.93 -11.32 24.84
CA GLN A 317 -19.91 -11.87 26.21
C GLN A 317 -18.67 -12.70 26.54
N ASP A 318 -17.97 -13.23 25.51
CA ASP A 318 -16.76 -14.03 25.67
C ASP A 318 -15.50 -13.16 25.74
N MET A 319 -15.66 -11.83 25.57
CA MET A 319 -14.56 -10.87 25.67
C MET A 319 -14.41 -10.38 27.10
N PRO A 320 -13.24 -10.63 27.76
CA PRO A 320 -13.01 -10.23 29.16
C PRO A 320 -13.01 -8.72 29.40
N ARG A 321 -12.90 -7.94 28.32
CA ARG A 321 -12.91 -6.47 28.34
C ARG A 321 -13.50 -5.90 27.06
N PRO A 322 -14.08 -4.70 27.09
CA PRO A 322 -14.51 -4.01 25.89
C PRO A 322 -13.32 -3.74 24.94
N LEU A 323 -13.57 -3.85 23.64
CA LEU A 323 -12.62 -3.45 22.59
C LEU A 323 -12.84 -1.96 22.28
N ASP A 324 -12.32 -1.06 23.14
CA ASP A 324 -12.58 0.37 23.12
C ASP A 324 -11.45 1.18 22.42
N GLY A 325 -10.87 0.63 21.37
CA GLY A 325 -9.75 1.22 20.66
C GLY A 325 -9.54 0.70 19.25
N TYR A 326 -8.45 1.16 18.63
CA TYR A 326 -8.00 0.70 17.32
C TYR A 326 -7.53 -0.77 17.37
N GLY A 327 -6.88 -1.12 18.47
CA GLY A 327 -6.15 -2.35 18.65
C GLY A 327 -4.81 -2.13 19.32
N TYR A 328 -3.94 -3.11 19.23
CA TYR A 328 -2.59 -3.02 19.80
C TYR A 328 -1.51 -3.47 18.81
N LEU A 329 -0.33 -2.93 19.00
CA LEU A 329 0.91 -3.39 18.36
C LEU A 329 1.81 -4.05 19.40
N VAL A 330 2.65 -4.97 18.93
CA VAL A 330 3.56 -5.73 19.80
C VAL A 330 4.96 -5.15 19.70
N THR A 331 5.53 -4.75 20.84
CA THR A 331 6.92 -4.29 20.87
C THR A 331 7.88 -5.45 20.63
N ARG A 332 9.02 -5.19 20.01
CA ARG A 332 10.04 -6.21 19.66
C ARG A 332 10.46 -7.08 20.86
N ARG A 333 10.39 -6.55 22.07
CA ARG A 333 10.85 -7.23 23.30
C ARG A 333 9.90 -8.31 23.81
N GLU A 334 8.63 -8.27 23.39
CA GLU A 334 7.60 -9.20 23.87
C GLU A 334 7.75 -10.63 23.31
N LYS A 335 8.50 -10.78 22.21
CA LYS A 335 8.73 -12.08 21.55
C LYS A 335 7.42 -12.81 21.15
N LEU A 336 6.35 -12.06 20.91
CA LEU A 336 5.13 -12.60 20.34
C LEU A 336 5.28 -12.70 18.81
N ALA A 337 4.57 -13.65 18.22
CA ALA A 337 4.55 -13.90 16.79
C ALA A 337 3.70 -12.86 16.04
N THR A 338 2.68 -12.31 16.70
CA THR A 338 1.85 -11.24 16.12
C THR A 338 2.59 -9.91 16.13
N LEU A 339 2.51 -9.19 15.02
CA LEU A 339 2.98 -7.79 14.90
C LEU A 339 2.01 -6.83 15.60
N GLY A 340 0.73 -7.20 15.62
CA GLY A 340 -0.34 -6.47 16.26
C GLY A 340 -1.71 -7.05 15.91
N VAL A 341 -2.73 -6.55 16.61
CA VAL A 341 -4.11 -6.95 16.45
C VAL A 341 -4.98 -5.71 16.27
N VAL A 342 -5.74 -5.66 15.20
CA VAL A 342 -6.74 -4.62 14.93
C VAL A 342 -8.12 -5.08 15.43
N TRP A 343 -8.83 -4.21 16.11
CA TRP A 343 -10.20 -4.44 16.59
C TRP A 343 -11.20 -3.90 15.57
N GLU A 344 -11.44 -4.67 14.50
CA GLU A 344 -12.17 -4.23 13.31
C GLU A 344 -13.58 -3.72 13.60
N SER A 345 -14.33 -4.46 14.42
CA SER A 345 -15.71 -4.09 14.78
C SER A 345 -15.79 -2.86 15.68
N SER A 346 -14.68 -2.45 16.33
CA SER A 346 -14.60 -1.21 17.07
C SER A 346 -14.36 -0.02 16.15
N LEU A 347 -13.62 -0.23 15.05
CA LEU A 347 -13.29 0.80 14.07
C LEU A 347 -14.47 1.12 13.16
N PHE A 348 -15.11 0.09 12.62
CA PHE A 348 -16.14 0.24 11.62
C PHE A 348 -17.39 -0.56 11.98
N ALA A 349 -18.54 0.09 11.91
CA ALA A 349 -19.82 -0.58 12.05
C ALA A 349 -20.02 -1.63 10.92
N GLY A 350 -20.76 -2.68 11.21
CA GLY A 350 -21.10 -3.72 10.21
C GLY A 350 -19.98 -4.73 9.92
N ARG A 351 -18.85 -4.71 10.65
CA ARG A 351 -17.78 -5.70 10.47
C ARG A 351 -18.05 -7.03 11.17
N ALA A 352 -18.95 -7.06 12.12
CA ALA A 352 -19.37 -8.28 12.82
C ALA A 352 -20.89 -8.31 12.93
N PRO A 353 -21.53 -9.49 12.99
CA PRO A 353 -22.95 -9.61 13.26
C PRO A 353 -23.27 -9.13 14.69
N GLU A 354 -24.54 -8.84 14.95
CA GLU A 354 -25.00 -8.39 16.27
C GLU A 354 -24.56 -9.37 17.37
N GLY A 355 -24.12 -8.83 18.49
CA GLY A 355 -23.61 -9.62 19.63
C GLY A 355 -22.21 -10.21 19.43
N HIS A 356 -21.53 -9.87 18.33
CA HIS A 356 -20.17 -10.35 18.03
C HIS A 356 -19.18 -9.21 17.84
N VAL A 357 -17.89 -9.54 17.94
CA VAL A 357 -16.75 -8.70 17.63
C VAL A 357 -15.82 -9.40 16.65
N LEU A 358 -15.13 -8.61 15.82
CA LEU A 358 -14.12 -9.09 14.90
C LEU A 358 -12.76 -8.48 15.24
N VAL A 359 -11.74 -9.32 15.38
CA VAL A 359 -10.35 -8.92 15.53
C VAL A 359 -9.51 -9.53 14.42
N ARG A 360 -8.46 -8.83 13.98
CA ARG A 360 -7.49 -9.34 13.00
C ARG A 360 -6.09 -9.27 13.57
N ALA A 361 -5.44 -10.41 13.70
CA ALA A 361 -4.04 -10.54 14.07
C ALA A 361 -3.17 -10.57 12.80
N MET A 362 -2.15 -9.72 12.74
CA MET A 362 -1.16 -9.72 11.68
C MET A 362 0.09 -10.44 12.16
N MET A 363 0.60 -11.40 11.36
CA MET A 363 1.74 -12.26 11.70
C MET A 363 2.74 -12.30 10.54
N GLY A 364 4.02 -12.51 10.83
CA GLY A 364 5.08 -12.56 9.82
C GLY A 364 5.95 -11.30 9.79
N GLY A 365 6.06 -10.67 8.62
CA GLY A 365 6.97 -9.54 8.43
C GLY A 365 8.43 -9.98 8.33
N VAL A 366 9.33 -9.00 8.24
CA VAL A 366 10.78 -9.27 8.12
C VAL A 366 11.40 -9.91 9.36
N ARG A 367 10.70 -9.85 10.51
CA ARG A 367 11.21 -10.39 11.79
C ARG A 367 10.97 -11.89 11.94
N THR A 368 9.87 -12.39 11.41
CA THR A 368 9.43 -13.78 11.53
C THR A 368 8.86 -14.26 10.17
N PRO A 369 9.69 -14.27 9.11
CA PRO A 369 9.22 -14.52 7.75
C PRO A 369 8.64 -15.94 7.58
N ASP A 370 9.10 -16.92 8.36
CA ASP A 370 8.65 -18.29 8.36
C ASP A 370 7.16 -18.46 8.77
N LEU A 371 6.59 -17.50 9.47
CA LEU A 371 5.18 -17.56 9.88
C LEU A 371 4.20 -17.53 8.70
N VAL A 372 4.62 -17.02 7.55
CA VAL A 372 3.76 -17.00 6.35
C VAL A 372 3.63 -18.39 5.74
N GLU A 373 4.56 -19.29 6.00
CA GLU A 373 4.57 -20.66 5.49
C GLU A 373 3.85 -21.66 6.41
N ARG A 374 3.48 -21.23 7.64
CA ARG A 374 2.75 -22.06 8.60
C ARG A 374 1.36 -22.43 8.09
N SER A 375 0.82 -23.58 8.51
CA SER A 375 -0.56 -23.98 8.20
C SER A 375 -1.59 -23.01 8.78
N ASP A 376 -2.82 -23.05 8.29
CA ASP A 376 -3.92 -22.23 8.83
C ASP A 376 -4.16 -22.53 10.30
N ASP A 377 -4.16 -23.81 10.67
CA ASP A 377 -4.38 -24.27 12.05
C ASP A 377 -3.27 -23.76 12.99
N GLU A 378 -2.00 -23.80 12.56
CA GLU A 378 -0.89 -23.23 13.34
C GLU A 378 -1.03 -21.72 13.51
N CYS A 379 -1.35 -20.99 12.44
CA CYS A 379 -1.56 -19.54 12.52
C CYS A 379 -2.73 -19.18 13.45
N MET A 380 -3.85 -19.91 13.37
CA MET A 380 -5.00 -19.72 14.25
C MET A 380 -4.67 -20.04 15.70
N ALA A 381 -3.96 -21.15 15.96
CA ALA A 381 -3.54 -21.54 17.30
C ALA A 381 -2.63 -20.49 17.94
N ILE A 382 -1.64 -19.98 17.21
CA ILE A 382 -0.73 -18.91 17.67
C ILE A 382 -1.53 -17.63 17.98
N ALA A 383 -2.38 -17.17 17.04
CA ALA A 383 -3.16 -15.95 17.23
C ALA A 383 -4.08 -16.04 18.45
N ARG A 384 -4.74 -17.19 18.66
CA ARG A 384 -5.62 -17.44 19.82
C ARG A 384 -4.83 -17.45 21.13
N ALA A 385 -3.71 -18.15 21.18
CA ALA A 385 -2.86 -18.20 22.37
C ALA A 385 -2.37 -16.80 22.78
N GLU A 386 -1.93 -15.99 21.82
CA GLU A 386 -1.47 -14.62 22.08
C GLU A 386 -2.62 -13.66 22.44
N LEU A 387 -3.80 -13.80 21.84
CA LEU A 387 -5.00 -13.07 22.29
C LEU A 387 -5.37 -13.45 23.73
N GLY A 388 -5.27 -14.75 24.09
CA GLY A 388 -5.43 -15.22 25.46
C GLY A 388 -4.45 -14.56 26.42
N GLN A 389 -3.18 -14.51 26.05
CA GLN A 389 -2.12 -13.88 26.84
C GLN A 389 -2.31 -12.36 27.03
N VAL A 390 -2.71 -11.64 25.98
CA VAL A 390 -2.77 -10.17 25.98
C VAL A 390 -4.14 -9.64 26.44
N LEU A 391 -5.23 -10.27 26.01
CA LEU A 391 -6.60 -9.83 26.28
C LEU A 391 -7.32 -10.70 27.30
N GLY A 392 -6.81 -11.90 27.60
CA GLY A 392 -7.46 -12.87 28.50
C GLY A 392 -8.58 -13.67 27.83
N VAL A 393 -8.67 -13.68 26.50
CA VAL A 393 -9.72 -14.43 25.77
C VAL A 393 -9.41 -15.92 25.82
N THR A 394 -10.32 -16.73 26.36
CA THR A 394 -10.16 -18.19 26.46
C THR A 394 -11.20 -18.97 25.65
N ALA A 395 -12.23 -18.29 25.16
CA ALA A 395 -13.30 -18.89 24.37
C ALA A 395 -12.83 -19.30 22.96
N GLU A 396 -13.53 -20.27 22.38
CA GLU A 396 -13.39 -20.61 20.97
C GLU A 396 -14.01 -19.51 20.10
N PRO A 397 -13.35 -19.10 19.00
CA PRO A 397 -13.93 -18.14 18.08
C PRO A 397 -15.15 -18.73 17.36
N ALA A 398 -16.19 -17.92 17.18
CA ALA A 398 -17.35 -18.25 16.36
C ALA A 398 -17.02 -18.26 14.85
N HIS A 399 -15.99 -17.54 14.46
CA HIS A 399 -15.44 -17.54 13.10
C HIS A 399 -13.91 -17.45 13.16
N ALA A 400 -13.23 -18.18 12.26
CA ALA A 400 -11.79 -18.07 12.07
C ALA A 400 -11.45 -18.21 10.59
N SER A 401 -10.55 -17.36 10.09
CA SER A 401 -10.02 -17.47 8.73
C SER A 401 -8.60 -16.90 8.65
N VAL A 402 -7.81 -17.43 7.71
CA VAL A 402 -6.41 -17.03 7.48
C VAL A 402 -6.23 -16.58 6.03
N PHE A 403 -5.57 -15.45 5.85
CA PHE A 403 -5.20 -14.92 4.53
C PHE A 403 -3.69 -14.78 4.47
N ARG A 404 -3.07 -15.34 3.42
CA ARG A 404 -1.62 -15.31 3.23
C ARG A 404 -1.21 -14.45 2.08
N TRP A 405 -0.20 -13.62 2.35
CA TRP A 405 0.44 -12.76 1.38
C TRP A 405 1.96 -12.96 1.47
N PRO A 406 2.54 -13.94 0.76
CA PRO A 406 3.96 -14.27 0.90
C PRO A 406 4.90 -13.10 0.58
N GLN A 407 4.47 -12.20 -0.28
CA GLN A 407 5.18 -10.99 -0.67
C GLN A 407 4.20 -9.81 -0.62
N ALA A 408 3.81 -9.41 0.59
CA ALA A 408 2.74 -8.46 0.85
C ALA A 408 3.16 -7.00 0.65
N ILE A 409 4.25 -6.58 1.31
CA ILE A 409 4.59 -5.15 1.44
C ILE A 409 6.04 -4.95 1.02
N ALA A 410 6.24 -4.10 0.02
CA ALA A 410 7.57 -3.69 -0.43
C ALA A 410 8.32 -2.98 0.71
N GLN A 411 9.60 -3.30 0.85
CA GLN A 411 10.47 -2.80 1.91
C GLN A 411 11.41 -1.73 1.35
N TYR A 412 11.15 -0.48 1.66
CA TYR A 412 11.94 0.66 1.21
C TYR A 412 13.17 0.82 2.10
N THR A 413 14.14 -0.08 1.94
CA THR A 413 15.39 -0.07 2.70
C THR A 413 16.31 1.07 2.26
N VAL A 414 17.31 1.43 3.08
CA VAL A 414 18.33 2.44 2.72
C VAL A 414 18.88 2.15 1.32
N GLY A 415 19.00 3.21 0.50
CA GLY A 415 19.36 3.12 -0.92
C GLY A 415 18.20 2.75 -1.86
N HIS A 416 16.96 2.76 -1.40
CA HIS A 416 15.79 2.46 -2.21
C HIS A 416 15.64 3.42 -3.42
N GLU A 417 15.86 4.71 -3.23
CA GLU A 417 15.78 5.71 -4.31
C GLU A 417 16.73 5.37 -5.47
N SER A 418 17.99 5.04 -5.16
CA SER A 418 18.97 4.67 -6.20
C SER A 418 18.59 3.37 -6.92
N ARG A 419 17.95 2.42 -6.22
CA ARG A 419 17.40 1.22 -6.87
C ARG A 419 16.24 1.58 -7.81
N LEU A 420 15.35 2.49 -7.41
CA LEU A 420 14.25 2.96 -8.26
C LEU A 420 14.75 3.73 -9.48
N GLU A 421 15.74 4.61 -9.31
CA GLU A 421 16.37 5.33 -10.44
C GLU A 421 16.94 4.35 -11.47
N ARG A 422 17.61 3.28 -10.99
CA ARG A 422 18.11 2.22 -11.87
C ARG A 422 16.97 1.50 -12.59
N VAL A 423 15.93 1.10 -11.88
CA VAL A 423 14.76 0.42 -12.48
C VAL A 423 14.09 1.30 -13.53
N ARG A 424 13.86 2.59 -13.21
CA ARG A 424 13.24 3.54 -14.13
C ARG A 424 14.12 3.82 -15.36
N GLY A 425 15.43 3.96 -15.15
CA GLY A 425 16.40 4.14 -16.23
C GLY A 425 16.42 2.94 -17.19
N LEU A 426 16.46 1.71 -16.66
CA LEU A 426 16.42 0.49 -17.47
C LEU A 426 15.08 0.30 -18.18
N ALA A 427 13.96 0.52 -17.50
CA ALA A 427 12.64 0.46 -18.12
C ALA A 427 12.49 1.48 -19.25
N GLY A 428 13.06 2.68 -19.09
CA GLY A 428 13.07 3.74 -20.09
C GLY A 428 13.86 3.41 -21.39
N LEU A 429 14.71 2.38 -21.37
CA LEU A 429 15.37 1.86 -22.58
C LEU A 429 14.41 1.07 -23.49
N HIS A 430 13.22 0.74 -22.99
CA HIS A 430 12.19 0.00 -23.70
C HIS A 430 11.00 0.93 -24.00
N PRO A 431 10.89 1.53 -25.18
CA PRO A 431 9.81 2.45 -25.52
C PRO A 431 8.43 1.82 -25.32
N GLY A 432 7.53 2.54 -24.65
CA GLY A 432 6.17 2.05 -24.33
C GLY A 432 6.10 1.11 -23.14
N LEU A 433 7.21 0.81 -22.44
CA LEU A 433 7.21 0.03 -21.19
C LEU A 433 7.08 0.97 -19.98
N HIS A 434 6.14 0.65 -19.10
CA HIS A 434 5.88 1.44 -17.90
C HIS A 434 5.74 0.54 -16.66
N VAL A 435 6.22 1.01 -15.52
CA VAL A 435 6.07 0.35 -14.22
C VAL A 435 5.49 1.32 -13.21
N CYS A 436 4.51 0.90 -12.41
CA CYS A 436 3.87 1.72 -11.38
C CYS A 436 3.36 0.89 -10.21
N GLY A 437 3.06 1.52 -9.09
CA GLY A 437 2.43 0.89 -7.93
C GLY A 437 3.28 0.89 -6.67
N THR A 438 2.82 0.10 -5.70
CA THR A 438 3.36 0.11 -4.33
C THR A 438 4.78 -0.44 -4.18
N SER A 439 5.37 -0.96 -5.22
CA SER A 439 6.79 -1.30 -5.27
C SER A 439 7.69 -0.07 -5.41
N TYR A 440 7.14 1.04 -5.93
CA TYR A 440 7.91 2.19 -6.42
C TYR A 440 7.49 3.51 -5.78
N ASP A 441 6.19 3.71 -5.49
CA ASP A 441 5.61 5.04 -5.25
C ASP A 441 4.91 5.14 -3.88
N GLY A 442 5.26 4.27 -2.93
CA GLY A 442 4.71 4.25 -1.57
C GLY A 442 3.77 3.08 -1.31
N VAL A 443 3.85 2.52 -0.11
CA VAL A 443 3.27 1.21 0.24
C VAL A 443 1.78 1.26 0.65
N SER A 444 1.18 2.45 0.77
CA SER A 444 -0.20 2.57 1.26
C SER A 444 -1.23 2.39 0.14
N PHE A 445 -2.48 2.12 0.54
CA PHE A 445 -3.63 2.09 -0.38
C PHE A 445 -3.75 3.40 -1.19
N ASN A 446 -3.63 4.55 -0.53
CA ASN A 446 -3.67 5.86 -1.19
C ASN A 446 -2.54 6.03 -2.21
N HIS A 447 -1.34 5.53 -1.89
CA HIS A 447 -0.22 5.57 -2.83
C HIS A 447 -0.47 4.68 -4.05
N ALA A 448 -1.13 3.53 -3.89
CA ALA A 448 -1.52 2.68 -5.02
C ALA A 448 -2.45 3.40 -5.99
N VAL A 449 -3.45 4.13 -5.48
CA VAL A 449 -4.35 4.95 -6.30
C VAL A 449 -3.58 6.09 -6.97
N LYS A 450 -2.82 6.85 -6.19
CA LYS A 450 -2.04 8.00 -6.67
C LYS A 450 -1.06 7.61 -7.78
N SER A 451 -0.30 6.54 -7.58
CA SER A 451 0.64 6.00 -8.57
C SER A 451 -0.06 5.63 -9.87
N GLY A 452 -1.20 4.94 -9.78
CA GLY A 452 -1.99 4.56 -10.97
C GLY A 452 -2.53 5.77 -11.73
N ARG A 453 -3.10 6.74 -11.02
CA ARG A 453 -3.64 7.97 -11.64
C ARG A 453 -2.53 8.84 -12.25
N ALA A 454 -1.39 8.95 -11.59
CA ALA A 454 -0.23 9.68 -12.11
C ALA A 454 0.32 9.03 -13.40
N MET A 455 0.45 7.70 -13.42
CA MET A 455 0.86 6.95 -14.61
C MET A 455 -0.12 7.17 -15.77
N ALA A 456 -1.41 7.10 -15.51
CA ALA A 456 -2.43 7.31 -16.53
C ALA A 456 -2.35 8.71 -17.16
N ARG A 457 -2.19 9.76 -16.35
CA ARG A 457 -2.05 11.14 -16.85
C ARG A 457 -0.78 11.34 -17.65
N ALA A 458 0.35 10.77 -17.21
CA ALA A 458 1.61 10.82 -17.95
C ALA A 458 1.47 10.15 -19.33
N LEU A 459 0.81 8.99 -19.38
CA LEU A 459 0.50 8.31 -20.64
C LEU A 459 -0.45 9.14 -21.51
N ALA A 460 -1.51 9.70 -20.95
CA ALA A 460 -2.47 10.54 -21.68
C ALA A 460 -1.77 11.75 -22.33
N THR A 461 -0.87 12.41 -21.59
CA THR A 461 -0.06 13.51 -22.12
C THR A 461 0.80 13.04 -23.29
N THR A 462 1.49 11.91 -23.16
CA THR A 462 2.35 11.36 -24.22
C THR A 462 1.55 10.98 -25.47
N LEU A 463 0.36 10.42 -25.30
CA LEU A 463 -0.45 9.89 -26.40
C LEU A 463 -1.26 10.97 -27.14
N TRP A 464 -1.76 11.97 -26.42
CA TRP A 464 -2.80 12.87 -26.93
C TRP A 464 -2.47 14.36 -26.84
N ASP A 465 -1.38 14.77 -26.14
CA ASP A 465 -0.99 16.18 -26.09
C ASP A 465 -0.27 16.57 -27.39
N ARG A 466 -0.99 17.27 -28.26
CA ARG A 466 -0.52 17.75 -29.56
C ARG A 466 0.29 19.06 -29.48
N SER A 467 0.40 19.69 -28.31
CA SER A 467 1.05 21.00 -28.17
C SER A 467 2.56 20.96 -28.44
N GLY A 468 3.23 19.80 -28.20
CA GLY A 468 4.66 19.63 -28.52
C GLY A 468 4.96 19.45 -30.02
N ALA A 469 4.03 18.88 -30.80
CA ALA A 469 4.24 18.61 -32.22
C ALA A 469 3.99 19.83 -33.10
N SER A 470 3.24 20.85 -32.64
CA SER A 470 3.06 22.12 -33.36
C SER A 470 4.28 23.02 -33.22
N THR A 471 4.90 23.06 -32.04
CA THR A 471 6.09 23.93 -31.78
C THR A 471 7.32 23.48 -32.57
N GLU A 472 7.55 22.18 -32.77
CA GLU A 472 8.62 21.68 -33.62
C GLU A 472 8.36 21.95 -35.12
N ARG A 473 7.11 21.82 -35.59
CA ARG A 473 6.75 22.15 -36.99
C ARG A 473 6.78 23.65 -37.26
N GLU A 474 6.37 24.49 -36.33
CA GLU A 474 6.45 25.94 -36.41
C GLU A 474 7.90 26.43 -36.33
N MET A 475 8.75 25.80 -35.51
CA MET A 475 10.18 26.09 -35.46
C MET A 475 10.93 25.64 -36.74
N GLN A 476 10.56 24.51 -37.35
CA GLN A 476 11.08 24.06 -38.62
C GLN A 476 10.57 24.91 -39.79
N ALA A 477 9.33 25.39 -39.73
CA ALA A 477 8.79 26.33 -40.76
C ALA A 477 9.37 27.75 -40.64
N ALA A 478 9.84 28.16 -39.44
CA ALA A 478 10.48 29.45 -39.23
C ALA A 478 11.99 29.45 -39.58
N LEU A 479 12.58 28.27 -39.78
CA LEU A 479 13.99 28.07 -40.19
C LEU A 479 14.13 27.69 -41.67
N ALA A 480 13.04 27.55 -42.41
CA ALA A 480 12.99 27.37 -43.87
C ALA A 480 12.52 28.65 -44.55
#